data_db85a32b98a9593d44297f05623e9a5d
#
_entry.id   db85a32b98a9593d44297f05623e9a5d
#
_cell.length_a   1.000
_cell.length_b   1.000
_cell.length_c   1.000
_cell.angle_alpha   90.00
_cell.angle_beta   90.00
_cell.angle_gamma   90.00
#
_symmetry.space_group_name_H-M   'P 1'
#
loop_
_entity.id
_entity.type
_entity.pdbx_description
1 polymer ?
#
loop_
_entity_poly.entity_id
_entity_poly.type
_entity_poly.pdbx_seq_one_letter_code
_entity_poly.pdbx_strand_id
1 'polypeptide(L)'
;MSIIVMKFGGTSISNLEKIKNISNRIKRELKKNKKVFVVVSAMGKTTDQLIQKFFVVKKDIFNAEYDSVISTGEQLSAGLLAAFLDENKISARSLLGWQIPIITDSFHGKARIIDIPTKFVKKLFKTYDVLVMSGFQGISKCNRITTLGRGGSDTSAVAIAAALKAEICEIYTDVEGIYTADPRKVKKAKKISQITYEEILEMSSLGSKVLEPRSVELAMKYDIKVHVRSSFNNKKGTIVLSEEENLEKALVTGISSSDEDAKITLIGIQDTPGVANKIFSPLASANINVDMIVQNITDDGRLTSLTFTVANSECEKAVKKLKLSNIKFNKIHIDKKISKVSVIGVGMKSHVGVAKKMFETLAKNNINIQVISTSEIKISVLISSGSKKIALNALHKVYGLDKSFD
;
A
#
# COMPACT_ATOMS: atom_id res chain seq x y z
N MET A 1 21.67 -0.64 -22.33
CA MET A 1 20.29 -0.30 -22.74
C MET A 1 19.57 0.14 -21.48
N SER A 2 19.24 1.41 -21.37
CA SER A 2 18.48 1.93 -20.20
C SER A 2 17.00 1.59 -20.36
N ILE A 3 16.39 1.03 -19.32
CA ILE A 3 14.99 0.64 -19.29
C ILE A 3 14.30 1.44 -18.20
N ILE A 4 13.12 1.99 -18.54
CA ILE A 4 12.20 2.59 -17.59
C ILE A 4 10.92 1.75 -17.52
N VAL A 5 10.39 1.54 -16.32
CA VAL A 5 9.07 0.93 -16.14
C VAL A 5 8.08 2.02 -15.80
N MET A 6 6.95 2.04 -16.49
CA MET A 6 5.87 3.03 -16.29
C MET A 6 4.57 2.30 -16.00
N LYS A 7 3.95 2.51 -14.84
CA LYS A 7 2.65 1.93 -14.51
C LYS A 7 1.55 2.97 -14.59
N PHE A 8 0.44 2.63 -15.22
CA PHE A 8 -0.75 3.49 -15.31
C PHE A 8 -1.94 2.83 -14.64
N GLY A 9 -2.53 3.51 -13.64
CA GLY A 9 -3.73 3.06 -12.94
C GLY A 9 -4.99 3.14 -13.81
N GLY A 10 -6.07 2.50 -13.40
CA GLY A 10 -7.32 2.42 -14.16
C GLY A 10 -7.94 3.78 -14.49
N THR A 11 -7.86 4.75 -13.58
CA THR A 11 -8.30 6.14 -13.82
C THR A 11 -7.44 6.85 -14.87
N SER A 12 -6.19 6.44 -15.04
CA SER A 12 -5.22 7.02 -15.97
C SER A 12 -5.41 6.54 -17.41
N ILE A 13 -6.11 5.40 -17.61
CA ILE A 13 -6.31 4.75 -18.92
C ILE A 13 -7.80 4.61 -19.29
N SER A 14 -8.70 5.30 -18.61
CA SER A 14 -10.14 5.07 -18.68
C SER A 14 -10.84 5.46 -19.97
N ASN A 15 -10.18 6.18 -20.90
CA ASN A 15 -10.70 6.56 -22.20
C ASN A 15 -9.59 6.88 -23.21
N LEU A 16 -9.95 7.11 -24.48
CA LEU A 16 -9.00 7.39 -25.57
C LEU A 16 -8.15 8.65 -25.35
N GLU A 17 -8.71 9.71 -24.79
CA GLU A 17 -7.96 10.93 -24.49
C GLU A 17 -6.82 10.65 -23.51
N LYS A 18 -7.10 9.86 -22.49
CA LYS A 18 -6.08 9.46 -21.49
C LYS A 18 -5.03 8.53 -22.09
N ILE A 19 -5.41 7.63 -23.01
CA ILE A 19 -4.47 6.80 -23.78
C ILE A 19 -3.52 7.71 -24.59
N LYS A 20 -4.04 8.75 -25.23
CA LYS A 20 -3.22 9.77 -25.94
C LYS A 20 -2.22 10.46 -24.99
N ASN A 21 -2.65 10.80 -23.78
CA ASN A 21 -1.77 11.41 -22.78
C ASN A 21 -0.66 10.47 -22.33
N ILE A 22 -0.97 9.18 -22.15
CA ILE A 22 0.03 8.13 -21.86
C ILE A 22 1.04 8.03 -23.01
N SER A 23 0.57 7.96 -24.26
CA SER A 23 1.43 7.93 -25.45
C SER A 23 2.41 9.10 -25.51
N ASN A 24 1.96 10.30 -25.17
CA ASN A 24 2.83 11.48 -25.11
C ASN A 24 3.92 11.38 -24.03
N ARG A 25 3.63 10.74 -22.89
CA ARG A 25 4.64 10.48 -21.85
C ARG A 25 5.65 9.44 -22.30
N ILE A 26 5.20 8.36 -22.92
CA ILE A 26 6.07 7.32 -23.50
C ILE A 26 7.00 7.93 -24.54
N LYS A 27 6.47 8.77 -25.46
CA LYS A 27 7.29 9.49 -26.47
C LYS A 27 8.41 10.31 -25.85
N ARG A 28 8.18 10.94 -24.69
CA ARG A 28 9.23 11.71 -24.00
C ARG A 28 10.38 10.82 -23.49
N GLU A 29 10.07 9.65 -22.97
CA GLU A 29 11.11 8.72 -22.49
C GLU A 29 11.88 8.07 -23.66
N LEU A 30 11.20 7.76 -24.76
CA LEU A 30 11.85 7.25 -25.98
C LEU A 30 12.83 8.27 -26.56
N LYS A 31 12.51 9.60 -26.51
CA LYS A 31 13.44 10.66 -26.94
C LYS A 31 14.72 10.73 -26.11
N LYS A 32 14.75 10.14 -24.92
CA LYS A 32 15.93 10.00 -24.06
C LYS A 32 16.72 8.70 -24.34
N ASN A 33 16.44 8.02 -25.46
CA ASN A 33 17.02 6.73 -25.86
C ASN A 33 16.78 5.60 -24.84
N LYS A 34 15.64 5.64 -24.13
CA LYS A 34 15.22 4.59 -23.20
C LYS A 34 14.29 3.60 -23.89
N LYS A 35 14.37 2.33 -23.50
CA LYS A 35 13.32 1.34 -23.77
C LYS A 35 12.26 1.47 -22.67
N VAL A 36 10.98 1.41 -23.04
CA VAL A 36 9.88 1.64 -22.13
C VAL A 36 9.08 0.36 -21.90
N PHE A 37 9.01 -0.07 -20.66
CA PHE A 37 8.12 -1.15 -20.24
C PHE A 37 6.90 -0.55 -19.54
N VAL A 38 5.72 -0.75 -20.10
CA VAL A 38 4.47 -0.20 -19.56
C VAL A 38 3.67 -1.30 -18.88
N VAL A 39 3.18 -1.03 -17.68
CA VAL A 39 2.23 -1.89 -16.95
C VAL A 39 0.93 -1.15 -16.81
N VAL A 40 -0.18 -1.76 -17.23
CA VAL A 40 -1.51 -1.13 -17.18
C VAL A 40 -2.46 -1.87 -16.26
N SER A 41 -3.32 -1.12 -15.58
CA SER A 41 -4.50 -1.63 -14.89
C SER A 41 -5.69 -1.69 -15.83
N ALA A 42 -6.75 -2.37 -15.43
CA ALA A 42 -8.03 -2.35 -16.12
C ALA A 42 -8.59 -0.92 -16.21
N MET A 43 -9.33 -0.61 -17.27
CA MET A 43 -9.89 0.73 -17.52
C MET A 43 -10.99 1.07 -16.50
N GLY A 44 -10.83 2.18 -15.79
CA GLY A 44 -11.87 2.72 -14.90
C GLY A 44 -12.37 1.71 -13.87
N LYS A 45 -13.66 1.33 -13.98
CA LYS A 45 -14.34 0.39 -13.07
C LYS A 45 -14.48 -1.02 -13.64
N THR A 46 -13.74 -1.38 -14.68
CA THR A 46 -13.89 -2.68 -15.36
C THR A 46 -13.69 -3.86 -14.41
N THR A 47 -12.67 -3.81 -13.54
CA THR A 47 -12.43 -4.88 -12.56
C THR A 47 -13.62 -5.06 -11.62
N ASP A 48 -14.22 -3.97 -11.11
CA ASP A 48 -15.40 -4.04 -10.24
C ASP A 48 -16.60 -4.67 -10.97
N GLN A 49 -16.80 -4.33 -12.25
CA GLN A 49 -17.85 -4.91 -13.07
C GLN A 49 -17.64 -6.41 -13.33
N LEU A 50 -16.40 -6.84 -13.57
CA LEU A 50 -16.05 -8.24 -13.74
C LEU A 50 -16.28 -9.03 -12.45
N ILE A 51 -15.90 -8.48 -11.30
CA ILE A 51 -16.15 -9.06 -9.99
C ILE A 51 -17.66 -9.23 -9.76
N GLN A 52 -18.46 -8.20 -10.04
CA GLN A 52 -19.92 -8.28 -9.90
C GLN A 52 -20.51 -9.38 -10.79
N LYS A 53 -20.08 -9.47 -12.06
CA LYS A 53 -20.53 -10.55 -12.97
C LYS A 53 -20.16 -11.93 -12.44
N PHE A 54 -18.95 -12.10 -11.93
CA PHE A 54 -18.52 -13.38 -11.37
C PHE A 54 -19.33 -13.76 -10.13
N PHE A 55 -19.64 -12.82 -9.25
CA PHE A 55 -20.39 -13.07 -8.02
C PHE A 55 -21.86 -13.44 -8.22
N VAL A 56 -22.41 -13.21 -9.41
CA VAL A 56 -23.72 -13.77 -9.79
C VAL A 56 -23.64 -15.30 -9.88
N VAL A 57 -22.49 -15.84 -10.32
CA VAL A 57 -22.28 -17.27 -10.52
C VAL A 57 -21.73 -17.94 -9.27
N LYS A 58 -20.68 -17.34 -8.65
CA LYS A 58 -19.97 -17.92 -7.50
C LYS A 58 -19.38 -16.84 -6.60
N LYS A 59 -19.58 -16.98 -5.29
CA LYS A 59 -19.07 -16.02 -4.27
C LYS A 59 -17.73 -16.44 -3.65
N ASP A 60 -16.84 -17.03 -4.41
CA ASP A 60 -15.52 -17.49 -3.94
C ASP A 60 -14.41 -16.80 -4.74
N ILE A 61 -13.66 -15.91 -4.08
CA ILE A 61 -12.54 -15.16 -4.68
C ILE A 61 -11.22 -15.95 -4.71
N PHE A 62 -11.14 -17.08 -4.00
CA PHE A 62 -9.95 -17.95 -4.00
C PHE A 62 -10.11 -19.07 -5.02
N ASN A 63 -10.44 -18.72 -6.25
CA ASN A 63 -10.80 -19.64 -7.31
C ASN A 63 -10.09 -19.28 -8.61
N ALA A 64 -9.58 -20.29 -9.32
CA ALA A 64 -8.88 -20.10 -10.58
C ALA A 64 -9.75 -19.45 -11.68
N GLU A 65 -11.05 -19.73 -11.69
CA GLU A 65 -11.97 -19.12 -12.65
C GLU A 65 -12.24 -17.64 -12.33
N TYR A 66 -12.24 -17.27 -11.03
CA TYR A 66 -12.27 -15.86 -10.63
C TYR A 66 -11.08 -15.11 -11.22
N ASP A 67 -9.87 -15.62 -11.02
CA ASP A 67 -8.66 -15.01 -11.57
C ASP A 67 -8.70 -14.90 -13.09
N SER A 68 -9.18 -15.94 -13.77
CA SER A 68 -9.32 -15.96 -15.22
C SER A 68 -10.27 -14.86 -15.71
N VAL A 69 -11.40 -14.65 -15.04
CA VAL A 69 -12.38 -13.62 -15.41
C VAL A 69 -11.86 -12.22 -15.14
N ILE A 70 -11.38 -11.94 -13.92
CA ILE A 70 -11.03 -10.56 -13.54
C ILE A 70 -9.76 -10.05 -14.23
N SER A 71 -8.84 -10.94 -14.64
CA SER A 71 -7.62 -10.58 -15.36
C SER A 71 -7.85 -10.05 -16.79
N THR A 72 -9.02 -10.26 -17.37
CA THR A 72 -9.35 -9.82 -18.74
C THR A 72 -9.41 -8.29 -18.87
N GLY A 73 -9.68 -7.58 -17.79
CA GLY A 73 -9.73 -6.12 -17.79
C GLY A 73 -8.40 -5.46 -18.16
N GLU A 74 -7.31 -5.94 -17.60
CA GLU A 74 -5.95 -5.48 -17.90
C GLU A 74 -5.49 -5.91 -19.30
N GLN A 75 -5.95 -7.09 -19.78
CA GLN A 75 -5.66 -7.58 -21.12
C GLN A 75 -6.24 -6.65 -22.19
N LEU A 76 -7.48 -6.21 -22.01
CA LEU A 76 -8.12 -5.21 -22.87
C LEU A 76 -7.30 -3.91 -22.90
N SER A 77 -6.93 -3.40 -21.73
CA SER A 77 -6.16 -2.15 -21.60
C SER A 77 -4.82 -2.22 -22.31
N ALA A 78 -4.10 -3.35 -22.16
CA ALA A 78 -2.78 -3.55 -22.77
C ALA A 78 -2.88 -3.61 -24.30
N GLY A 79 -3.86 -4.33 -24.84
CA GLY A 79 -4.12 -4.41 -26.28
C GLY A 79 -4.45 -3.06 -26.89
N LEU A 80 -5.38 -2.30 -26.29
CA LEU A 80 -5.79 -0.98 -26.77
C LEU A 80 -4.65 0.03 -26.75
N LEU A 81 -3.84 0.06 -25.67
CA LEU A 81 -2.69 0.97 -25.61
C LEU A 81 -1.62 0.62 -26.66
N ALA A 82 -1.30 -0.67 -26.80
CA ALA A 82 -0.31 -1.10 -27.80
C ALA A 82 -0.76 -0.80 -29.23
N ALA A 83 -2.02 -1.04 -29.57
CA ALA A 83 -2.60 -0.70 -30.86
C ALA A 83 -2.57 0.81 -31.13
N PHE A 84 -2.91 1.63 -30.10
CA PHE A 84 -2.83 3.09 -30.23
C PHE A 84 -1.38 3.60 -30.44
N LEU A 85 -0.42 2.98 -29.77
CA LEU A 85 1.00 3.32 -29.95
C LEU A 85 1.48 2.98 -31.36
N ASP A 86 1.12 1.80 -31.87
CA ASP A 86 1.49 1.33 -33.23
C ASP A 86 0.89 2.23 -34.30
N GLU A 87 -0.40 2.59 -34.21
CA GLU A 87 -1.06 3.55 -35.10
C GLU A 87 -0.33 4.91 -35.11
N ASN A 88 0.27 5.30 -33.99
CA ASN A 88 1.07 6.52 -33.86
C ASN A 88 2.57 6.33 -34.17
N LYS A 89 2.95 5.30 -34.93
CA LYS A 89 4.30 4.99 -35.42
C LYS A 89 5.31 4.76 -34.26
N ILE A 90 4.86 4.24 -33.13
CA ILE A 90 5.70 3.79 -32.03
C ILE A 90 5.71 2.26 -32.07
N SER A 91 6.89 1.66 -32.24
CA SER A 91 7.05 0.21 -32.27
C SER A 91 6.71 -0.38 -30.89
N ALA A 92 5.48 -0.89 -30.75
CA ALA A 92 4.92 -1.37 -29.50
C ALA A 92 4.36 -2.79 -29.61
N ARG A 93 4.39 -3.54 -28.49
CA ARG A 93 3.78 -4.87 -28.41
C ARG A 93 3.07 -5.05 -27.07
N SER A 94 1.82 -5.53 -27.12
CA SER A 94 1.10 -5.96 -25.93
C SER A 94 1.57 -7.35 -25.46
N LEU A 95 1.55 -7.53 -24.14
CA LEU A 95 1.97 -8.77 -23.49
C LEU A 95 1.01 -9.06 -22.32
N LEU A 96 0.63 -10.31 -22.21
CA LEU A 96 -0.14 -10.80 -21.08
C LEU A 96 0.78 -11.31 -19.98
N GLY A 97 0.33 -11.34 -18.73
CA GLY A 97 1.14 -11.74 -17.59
C GLY A 97 1.71 -13.16 -17.67
N TRP A 98 1.07 -14.04 -18.44
CA TRP A 98 1.55 -15.40 -18.68
C TRP A 98 2.53 -15.51 -19.88
N GLN A 99 2.52 -14.55 -20.81
CA GLN A 99 3.50 -14.48 -21.94
C GLN A 99 4.88 -13.98 -21.50
N ILE A 100 4.89 -13.07 -20.53
CA ILE A 100 6.05 -12.80 -19.69
C ILE A 100 5.75 -13.58 -18.41
N PRO A 101 6.30 -14.77 -18.22
CA PRO A 101 5.81 -15.59 -17.13
C PRO A 101 6.17 -14.97 -15.79
N ILE A 102 5.28 -14.10 -15.28
CA ILE A 102 5.27 -13.75 -13.87
C ILE A 102 4.83 -15.01 -13.15
N ILE A 103 5.82 -15.83 -12.79
CA ILE A 103 5.58 -17.12 -12.12
C ILE A 103 5.13 -16.85 -10.70
N THR A 104 4.01 -17.43 -10.31
CA THR A 104 3.43 -17.26 -8.98
C THR A 104 3.21 -18.61 -8.29
N ASP A 105 2.88 -18.54 -6.99
CA ASP A 105 2.24 -19.66 -6.30
C ASP A 105 0.80 -19.86 -6.82
N SER A 106 0.12 -20.89 -6.30
CA SER A 106 -1.25 -21.24 -6.71
C SER A 106 -2.32 -20.66 -5.76
N PHE A 107 -1.99 -19.63 -4.97
CA PHE A 107 -2.95 -18.98 -4.08
C PHE A 107 -3.78 -17.96 -4.85
N HIS A 108 -4.87 -18.44 -5.48
CA HIS A 108 -5.76 -17.61 -6.30
C HIS A 108 -6.31 -16.40 -5.55
N GLY A 109 -6.50 -15.28 -6.24
CA GLY A 109 -6.98 -14.01 -5.67
C GLY A 109 -5.93 -13.17 -4.92
N LYS A 110 -4.82 -13.79 -4.45
CA LYS A 110 -3.72 -13.13 -3.72
C LYS A 110 -2.37 -13.81 -3.94
N ALA A 111 -2.10 -14.26 -5.16
CA ALA A 111 -0.89 -14.99 -5.51
C ALA A 111 0.39 -14.19 -5.20
N ARG A 112 1.47 -14.90 -4.88
CA ARG A 112 2.80 -14.32 -4.65
C ARG A 112 3.70 -14.61 -5.84
N ILE A 113 4.44 -13.60 -6.27
CA ILE A 113 5.43 -13.72 -7.34
C ILE A 113 6.61 -14.53 -6.81
N ILE A 114 6.97 -15.59 -7.53
CA ILE A 114 8.10 -16.47 -7.24
C ILE A 114 9.30 -16.08 -8.10
N ASP A 115 9.09 -15.90 -9.42
CA ASP A 115 10.14 -15.60 -10.39
C ASP A 115 9.61 -14.86 -11.61
N ILE A 116 10.49 -14.12 -12.31
CA ILE A 116 10.18 -13.43 -13.56
C ILE A 116 11.37 -13.65 -14.52
N PRO A 117 11.33 -14.67 -15.39
CA PRO A 117 12.37 -14.90 -16.41
C PRO A 117 12.42 -13.79 -17.45
N THR A 118 13.50 -13.00 -17.47
CA THR A 118 13.61 -11.79 -18.31
C THR A 118 14.16 -12.02 -19.71
N LYS A 119 14.63 -13.24 -20.03
CA LYS A 119 15.29 -13.56 -21.33
C LYS A 119 14.40 -13.22 -22.52
N PHE A 120 13.12 -13.56 -22.43
CA PHE A 120 12.14 -13.28 -23.49
C PHE A 120 11.90 -11.77 -23.65
N VAL A 121 11.74 -11.02 -22.56
CA VAL A 121 11.55 -9.57 -22.58
C VAL A 121 12.75 -8.86 -23.24
N LYS A 122 13.97 -9.26 -22.84
CA LYS A 122 15.19 -8.70 -23.42
C LYS A 122 15.30 -8.97 -24.92
N LYS A 123 14.82 -10.14 -25.40
CA LYS A 123 14.74 -10.45 -26.83
C LYS A 123 13.75 -9.53 -27.53
N LEU A 124 12.56 -9.29 -26.95
CA LEU A 124 11.55 -8.42 -27.54
C LEU A 124 12.02 -6.96 -27.65
N PHE A 125 12.80 -6.46 -26.72
CA PHE A 125 13.38 -5.11 -26.79
C PHE A 125 14.39 -4.90 -27.94
N LYS A 126 14.83 -5.96 -28.62
CA LYS A 126 15.61 -5.83 -29.85
C LYS A 126 14.74 -5.37 -31.03
N THR A 127 13.44 -5.71 -31.01
CA THR A 127 12.50 -5.42 -32.10
C THR A 127 11.57 -4.25 -31.75
N TYR A 128 11.14 -4.17 -30.51
CA TYR A 128 10.16 -3.17 -30.04
C TYR A 128 10.81 -2.12 -29.16
N ASP A 129 10.29 -0.90 -29.20
CA ASP A 129 10.70 0.18 -28.31
C ASP A 129 9.89 0.22 -27.04
N VAL A 130 8.62 -0.23 -27.13
CA VAL A 130 7.66 -0.25 -26.03
C VAL A 130 7.05 -1.65 -25.88
N LEU A 131 7.06 -2.15 -24.66
CA LEU A 131 6.33 -3.36 -24.29
C LEU A 131 5.22 -2.96 -23.32
N VAL A 132 3.98 -3.33 -23.62
CA VAL A 132 2.79 -3.00 -22.80
C VAL A 132 2.25 -4.27 -22.19
N MET A 133 2.35 -4.41 -20.86
CA MET A 133 1.93 -5.61 -20.14
C MET A 133 0.63 -5.37 -19.37
N SER A 134 -0.25 -6.36 -19.39
CA SER A 134 -1.36 -6.44 -18.44
C SER A 134 -0.81 -6.67 -17.02
N GLY A 135 -1.01 -5.70 -16.12
CA GLY A 135 -0.65 -5.84 -14.71
C GLY A 135 -1.57 -6.79 -13.94
N PHE A 136 -1.38 -6.89 -12.63
CA PHE A 136 -2.26 -7.61 -11.71
C PHE A 136 -2.23 -9.13 -11.82
N GLN A 137 -1.71 -9.72 -12.88
CA GLN A 137 -1.81 -11.14 -13.19
C GLN A 137 -0.45 -11.82 -13.36
N GLY A 138 -0.43 -13.12 -13.12
CA GLY A 138 0.70 -14.02 -13.36
C GLY A 138 0.20 -15.41 -13.77
N ILE A 139 1.08 -16.38 -13.70
CA ILE A 139 0.79 -17.79 -14.02
C ILE A 139 1.37 -18.69 -12.94
N SER A 140 0.57 -19.64 -12.46
CA SER A 140 1.03 -20.67 -11.54
C SER A 140 1.77 -21.79 -12.28
N LYS A 141 2.50 -22.61 -11.54
CA LYS A 141 3.17 -23.82 -12.08
C LYS A 141 2.21 -24.80 -12.76
N CYS A 142 0.92 -24.75 -12.42
CA CYS A 142 -0.13 -25.55 -13.06
C CYS A 142 -0.73 -24.90 -14.32
N ASN A 143 -0.06 -23.90 -14.89
CA ASN A 143 -0.52 -23.14 -16.06
C ASN A 143 -1.91 -22.48 -15.88
N ARG A 144 -2.26 -22.13 -14.65
CA ARG A 144 -3.47 -21.35 -14.36
C ARG A 144 -3.13 -19.90 -14.16
N ILE A 145 -3.95 -19.00 -14.73
CA ILE A 145 -3.85 -17.58 -14.46
C ILE A 145 -4.09 -17.35 -12.97
N THR A 146 -3.28 -16.49 -12.38
CA THR A 146 -3.38 -16.06 -10.99
C THR A 146 -3.47 -14.55 -10.93
N THR A 147 -4.13 -14.01 -9.90
CA THR A 147 -4.14 -12.57 -9.63
C THR A 147 -3.43 -12.24 -8.32
N LEU A 148 -2.75 -11.08 -8.32
CA LEU A 148 -1.89 -10.66 -7.22
C LEU A 148 -2.65 -9.98 -6.07
N GLY A 149 -3.95 -9.84 -6.20
CA GLY A 149 -4.80 -9.14 -5.24
C GLY A 149 -4.80 -7.61 -5.43
N ARG A 150 -5.37 -6.90 -4.47
CA ARG A 150 -5.49 -5.43 -4.52
C ARG A 150 -4.12 -4.78 -4.73
N GLY A 151 -4.06 -3.74 -5.57
CA GLY A 151 -2.80 -3.06 -5.93
C GLY A 151 -1.82 -3.92 -6.74
N GLY A 152 -2.28 -5.06 -7.28
CA GLY A 152 -1.42 -6.01 -7.98
C GLY A 152 -0.72 -5.44 -9.22
N SER A 153 -1.25 -4.40 -9.86
CA SER A 153 -0.57 -3.73 -10.98
C SER A 153 0.67 -2.93 -10.53
N ASP A 154 0.64 -2.32 -9.33
CA ASP A 154 1.81 -1.66 -8.73
C ASP A 154 2.87 -2.70 -8.40
N THR A 155 2.44 -3.81 -7.79
CA THR A 155 3.30 -4.97 -7.50
C THR A 155 3.92 -5.55 -8.76
N SER A 156 3.16 -5.72 -9.85
CA SER A 156 3.67 -6.17 -11.15
C SER A 156 4.74 -5.22 -11.70
N ALA A 157 4.49 -3.91 -11.64
CA ALA A 157 5.41 -2.91 -12.19
C ALA A 157 6.75 -2.89 -11.45
N VAL A 158 6.72 -2.89 -10.11
CA VAL A 158 7.94 -2.92 -9.31
C VAL A 158 8.69 -4.25 -9.49
N ALA A 159 7.98 -5.38 -9.52
CA ALA A 159 8.61 -6.69 -9.74
C ALA A 159 9.30 -6.78 -11.11
N ILE A 160 8.66 -6.26 -12.16
CA ILE A 160 9.27 -6.17 -13.51
C ILE A 160 10.46 -5.21 -13.51
N ALA A 161 10.37 -4.07 -12.82
CA ALA A 161 11.48 -3.12 -12.70
C ALA A 161 12.70 -3.79 -12.04
N ALA A 162 12.48 -4.53 -10.98
CA ALA A 162 13.50 -5.30 -10.29
C ALA A 162 14.13 -6.37 -11.20
N ALA A 163 13.31 -7.19 -11.85
CA ALA A 163 13.76 -8.27 -12.72
C ALA A 163 14.55 -7.77 -13.94
N LEU A 164 14.17 -6.62 -14.51
CA LEU A 164 14.84 -6.00 -15.65
C LEU A 164 16.02 -5.11 -15.26
N LYS A 165 16.22 -4.85 -13.94
CA LYS A 165 17.18 -3.86 -13.43
C LYS A 165 16.93 -2.49 -14.07
N ALA A 166 15.66 -2.05 -14.05
CA ALA A 166 15.25 -0.78 -14.60
C ALA A 166 15.86 0.38 -13.81
N GLU A 167 16.11 1.51 -14.48
CA GLU A 167 16.64 2.72 -13.84
C GLU A 167 15.68 3.28 -12.79
N ILE A 168 14.37 3.20 -13.07
CA ILE A 168 13.31 3.72 -12.20
C ILE A 168 11.97 3.06 -12.55
N CYS A 169 11.09 2.93 -11.56
CA CYS A 169 9.69 2.55 -11.73
C CYS A 169 8.79 3.77 -11.49
N GLU A 170 8.22 4.34 -12.55
CA GLU A 170 7.25 5.44 -12.43
C GLU A 170 5.83 4.90 -12.23
N ILE A 171 5.18 5.28 -11.15
CA ILE A 171 3.79 4.94 -10.84
C ILE A 171 2.91 6.17 -11.05
N TYR A 172 2.11 6.14 -12.10
CA TYR A 172 1.17 7.18 -12.44
C TYR A 172 -0.20 6.90 -11.83
N THR A 173 -0.66 7.85 -11.01
CA THR A 173 -1.90 7.76 -10.24
C THR A 173 -2.72 9.06 -10.36
N ASP A 174 -3.83 9.16 -9.65
CA ASP A 174 -4.71 10.34 -9.62
C ASP A 174 -4.24 11.44 -8.66
N VAL A 175 -3.20 11.19 -7.86
CA VAL A 175 -2.58 12.18 -6.98
C VAL A 175 -1.24 12.68 -7.52
N GLU A 176 -0.80 13.86 -7.09
CA GLU A 176 0.44 14.49 -7.58
C GLU A 176 1.73 13.91 -6.95
N GLY A 177 1.60 13.02 -5.98
CA GLY A 177 2.68 12.45 -5.19
C GLY A 177 2.21 12.11 -3.79
N ILE A 178 3.15 11.93 -2.87
CA ILE A 178 2.91 11.67 -1.45
C ILE A 178 2.94 13.00 -0.71
N TYR A 179 2.03 13.17 0.26
CA TYR A 179 1.87 14.41 1.01
C TYR A 179 2.17 14.19 2.50
N THR A 180 2.56 15.23 3.19
CA THR A 180 2.84 15.25 4.64
C THR A 180 1.62 14.84 5.50
N ALA A 181 0.42 14.93 4.95
CA ALA A 181 -0.84 14.38 5.45
C ALA A 181 -1.84 14.26 4.28
N ASP A 182 -2.96 13.58 4.48
CA ASP A 182 -4.03 13.54 3.47
C ASP A 182 -4.57 14.97 3.20
N PRO A 183 -4.39 15.54 2.00
CA PRO A 183 -4.79 16.93 1.71
C PRO A 183 -6.30 17.15 1.79
N ARG A 184 -7.11 16.08 1.73
CA ARG A 184 -8.57 16.15 1.96
C ARG A 184 -8.91 16.38 3.43
N LYS A 185 -8.02 15.96 4.36
CA LYS A 185 -8.18 16.09 5.82
C LYS A 185 -7.42 17.30 6.37
N VAL A 186 -6.23 17.60 5.83
CA VAL A 186 -5.35 18.69 6.24
C VAL A 186 -5.06 19.59 5.04
N LYS A 187 -5.73 20.73 4.94
CA LYS A 187 -5.64 21.63 3.79
C LYS A 187 -4.22 22.19 3.53
N LYS A 188 -3.40 22.26 4.57
CA LYS A 188 -2.01 22.75 4.50
C LYS A 188 -0.99 21.64 4.24
N ALA A 189 -1.43 20.42 3.94
CA ALA A 189 -0.54 19.33 3.61
C ALA A 189 0.32 19.70 2.40
N LYS A 190 1.62 19.44 2.49
CA LYS A 190 2.63 19.71 1.44
C LYS A 190 3.03 18.41 0.76
N LYS A 191 3.34 18.50 -0.52
CA LYS A 191 3.87 17.37 -1.25
C LYS A 191 5.33 17.15 -0.85
N ILE A 192 5.69 15.90 -0.58
CA ILE A 192 7.03 15.46 -0.23
C ILE A 192 7.80 15.20 -1.52
N SER A 193 9.00 15.74 -1.65
CA SER A 193 9.87 15.53 -2.81
C SER A 193 10.52 14.15 -2.81
N GLN A 194 11.00 13.71 -1.65
CA GLN A 194 11.64 12.41 -1.43
C GLN A 194 11.15 11.80 -0.12
N ILE A 195 10.99 10.47 -0.09
CA ILE A 195 10.55 9.72 1.09
C ILE A 195 11.23 8.35 1.09
N THR A 196 11.53 7.80 2.27
CA THR A 196 12.13 6.47 2.36
C THR A 196 11.10 5.35 2.19
N TYR A 197 11.57 4.13 1.86
CA TYR A 197 10.69 2.96 1.76
C TYR A 197 9.99 2.68 3.10
N GLU A 198 10.69 2.82 4.22
CA GLU A 198 10.16 2.59 5.55
C GLU A 198 9.04 3.58 5.89
N GLU A 199 9.25 4.87 5.62
CA GLU A 199 8.25 5.90 5.88
C GLU A 199 6.99 5.71 5.05
N ILE A 200 7.12 5.40 3.75
CA ILE A 200 5.95 5.17 2.92
C ILE A 200 5.23 3.87 3.25
N LEU A 201 5.92 2.81 3.69
CA LEU A 201 5.30 1.61 4.21
C LEU A 201 4.41 1.91 5.41
N GLU A 202 4.92 2.69 6.37
CA GLU A 202 4.15 3.12 7.54
C GLU A 202 2.96 4.02 7.15
N MET A 203 3.17 4.97 6.24
CA MET A 203 2.08 5.85 5.78
C MET A 203 1.01 5.06 5.01
N SER A 204 1.39 4.09 4.20
CA SER A 204 0.47 3.28 3.39
C SER A 204 -0.34 2.32 4.25
N SER A 205 0.27 1.70 5.26
CA SER A 205 -0.42 0.82 6.21
C SER A 205 -1.46 1.55 7.05
N LEU A 206 -1.30 2.86 7.24
CA LEU A 206 -2.15 3.71 8.06
C LEU A 206 -3.21 4.51 7.27
N GLY A 207 -3.46 4.17 6.00
CA GLY A 207 -4.55 4.73 5.22
C GLY A 207 -4.16 5.75 4.14
N SER A 208 -2.87 6.02 3.94
CA SER A 208 -2.37 6.73 2.77
C SER A 208 -2.37 5.76 1.58
N LYS A 209 -3.50 5.63 0.88
CA LYS A 209 -3.71 4.64 -0.22
C LYS A 209 -3.02 5.06 -1.53
N VAL A 210 -1.82 5.64 -1.49
CA VAL A 210 -1.11 6.12 -2.70
C VAL A 210 -0.34 4.99 -3.36
N LEU A 211 0.35 4.16 -2.57
CA LEU A 211 1.05 2.96 -3.02
C LEU A 211 0.55 1.75 -2.25
N GLU A 212 0.53 0.60 -2.89
CA GLU A 212 0.25 -0.66 -2.22
C GLU A 212 1.46 -1.10 -1.40
N PRO A 213 1.33 -1.43 -0.09
CA PRO A 213 2.46 -1.80 0.77
C PRO A 213 3.36 -2.88 0.17
N ARG A 214 2.77 -3.91 -0.44
CA ARG A 214 3.50 -5.01 -1.07
C ARG A 214 4.40 -4.55 -2.23
N SER A 215 4.00 -3.50 -2.97
CA SER A 215 4.85 -2.93 -4.03
C SER A 215 6.03 -2.18 -3.44
N VAL A 216 5.85 -1.52 -2.31
CA VAL A 216 6.93 -0.81 -1.58
C VAL A 216 7.91 -1.81 -0.95
N GLU A 217 7.40 -2.91 -0.35
CA GLU A 217 8.24 -4.00 0.18
C GLU A 217 9.15 -4.60 -0.90
N LEU A 218 8.61 -4.80 -2.11
CA LEU A 218 9.41 -5.27 -3.24
C LEU A 218 10.44 -4.21 -3.70
N ALA A 219 10.04 -2.94 -3.75
CA ALA A 219 10.95 -1.85 -4.11
C ALA A 219 12.11 -1.76 -3.13
N MET A 220 11.83 -1.81 -1.84
CA MET A 220 12.82 -1.84 -0.76
C MET A 220 13.75 -3.06 -0.87
N LYS A 221 13.19 -4.26 -1.06
CA LYS A 221 13.95 -5.51 -1.14
C LYS A 221 14.96 -5.53 -2.30
N TYR A 222 14.62 -4.91 -3.41
CA TYR A 222 15.42 -4.93 -4.65
C TYR A 222 16.05 -3.57 -4.96
N ASP A 223 15.97 -2.61 -4.04
CA ASP A 223 16.47 -1.25 -4.16
C ASP A 223 16.04 -0.55 -5.46
N ILE A 224 14.75 -0.61 -5.76
CA ILE A 224 14.18 0.00 -6.96
C ILE A 224 13.61 1.37 -6.63
N LYS A 225 14.17 2.43 -7.18
CA LYS A 225 13.60 3.77 -7.08
C LYS A 225 12.20 3.81 -7.68
N VAL A 226 11.23 4.26 -6.88
CA VAL A 226 9.86 4.43 -7.34
C VAL A 226 9.53 5.91 -7.39
N HIS A 227 9.00 6.37 -8.53
CA HIS A 227 8.59 7.76 -8.71
C HIS A 227 7.08 7.84 -8.84
N VAL A 228 6.42 8.32 -7.81
CA VAL A 228 4.96 8.53 -7.79
C VAL A 228 4.64 9.85 -8.46
N ARG A 229 3.81 9.82 -9.50
CA ARG A 229 3.48 10.97 -10.34
C ARG A 229 2.00 11.05 -10.66
N SER A 230 1.50 12.26 -10.93
CA SER A 230 0.15 12.43 -11.45
C SER A 230 0.06 12.00 -12.92
N SER A 231 -1.03 11.31 -13.25
CA SER A 231 -1.43 11.03 -14.63
C SER A 231 -1.92 12.26 -15.37
N PHE A 232 -2.36 13.31 -14.65
CA PHE A 232 -3.12 14.44 -15.22
C PHE A 232 -2.29 15.71 -15.43
N ASN A 233 -1.09 15.78 -14.83
CA ASN A 233 -0.19 16.92 -15.01
C ASN A 233 1.27 16.49 -15.08
N ASN A 234 2.19 17.43 -15.33
CA ASN A 234 3.62 17.17 -15.46
C ASN A 234 4.44 17.65 -14.25
N LYS A 235 3.78 17.93 -13.12
CA LYS A 235 4.50 18.33 -11.90
C LYS A 235 5.46 17.24 -11.44
N LYS A 236 6.55 17.65 -10.80
CA LYS A 236 7.45 16.71 -10.12
C LYS A 236 6.64 15.96 -9.07
N GLY A 237 6.76 14.64 -9.07
CA GLY A 237 6.10 13.77 -8.10
C GLY A 237 6.88 13.63 -6.80
N THR A 238 6.78 12.46 -6.19
CA THR A 238 7.57 12.03 -5.03
C THR A 238 8.44 10.85 -5.41
N ILE A 239 9.73 10.91 -5.08
CA ILE A 239 10.66 9.80 -5.26
C ILE A 239 10.72 9.00 -3.95
N VAL A 240 10.51 7.68 -4.06
CA VAL A 240 10.70 6.73 -2.97
C VAL A 240 12.03 6.03 -3.18
N LEU A 241 12.89 6.04 -2.18
CA LEU A 241 14.27 5.57 -2.25
C LEU A 241 14.77 5.03 -0.90
N SER A 242 15.98 4.48 -0.84
CA SER A 242 16.56 4.00 0.41
C SER A 242 16.94 5.15 1.37
N GLU A 243 17.03 4.83 2.67
CA GLU A 243 17.43 5.80 3.70
C GLU A 243 18.83 6.36 3.44
N GLU A 244 19.74 5.57 2.90
CA GLU A 244 21.13 5.97 2.62
C GLU A 244 21.23 7.04 1.52
N GLU A 245 20.31 7.03 0.58
CA GLU A 245 20.25 8.02 -0.51
C GLU A 245 19.53 9.32 -0.10
N ASN A 246 18.82 9.33 1.03
CA ASN A 246 18.14 10.50 1.55
C ASN A 246 19.05 11.25 2.53
N LEU A 247 19.81 12.21 2.02
CA LEU A 247 20.80 12.98 2.80
C LEU A 247 20.15 13.98 3.78
N GLU A 248 18.98 14.51 3.46
CA GLU A 248 18.27 15.51 4.27
C GLU A 248 17.06 14.86 4.96
N LYS A 249 17.30 14.35 6.19
CA LYS A 249 16.26 13.68 6.97
C LYS A 249 15.44 14.68 7.78
N ALA A 250 14.18 14.85 7.43
CA ALA A 250 13.25 15.54 8.30
C ALA A 250 13.01 14.74 9.59
N LEU A 251 12.90 15.43 10.73
CA LEU A 251 12.60 14.79 12.01
C LEU A 251 11.26 14.04 11.96
N VAL A 252 10.25 14.68 11.35
CA VAL A 252 8.93 14.13 11.06
C VAL A 252 8.62 14.42 9.61
N THR A 253 8.36 13.39 8.85
CA THR A 253 8.08 13.47 7.41
C THR A 253 6.59 13.58 7.12
N GLY A 254 5.76 12.97 7.98
CA GLY A 254 4.31 13.01 7.77
C GLY A 254 3.46 12.54 8.93
N ILE A 255 2.16 12.76 8.76
CA ILE A 255 1.14 12.30 9.70
C ILE A 255 0.08 11.51 8.94
N SER A 256 -0.23 10.33 9.45
CA SER A 256 -1.28 9.46 8.90
C SER A 256 -2.38 9.20 9.92
N SER A 257 -3.57 8.84 9.45
CA SER A 257 -4.66 8.42 10.33
C SER A 257 -5.54 7.35 9.71
N SER A 258 -5.96 6.38 10.54
CA SER A 258 -6.91 5.33 10.19
C SER A 258 -8.13 5.39 11.10
N ASP A 259 -9.32 5.16 10.52
CA ASP A 259 -10.59 4.93 11.24
C ASP A 259 -11.06 3.48 11.04
N GLU A 260 -10.23 2.66 10.41
CA GLU A 260 -10.59 1.29 10.02
C GLU A 260 -10.36 0.28 11.16
N ASP A 261 -9.97 0.74 12.35
CA ASP A 261 -9.63 -0.09 13.49
C ASP A 261 -10.73 -0.09 14.58
N ALA A 262 -10.90 -1.24 15.24
CA ALA A 262 -11.65 -1.40 16.47
C ALA A 262 -10.70 -1.80 17.59
N LYS A 263 -10.83 -1.18 18.77
CA LYS A 263 -10.08 -1.52 19.97
C LYS A 263 -10.84 -2.59 20.75
N ILE A 264 -10.18 -3.66 21.09
CA ILE A 264 -10.65 -4.74 21.96
C ILE A 264 -9.76 -4.78 23.20
N THR A 265 -10.39 -4.74 24.39
CA THR A 265 -9.68 -4.89 25.66
C THR A 265 -10.28 -6.06 26.43
N LEU A 266 -9.45 -7.05 26.73
CA LEU A 266 -9.78 -8.16 27.62
C LEU A 266 -9.26 -7.83 29.00
N ILE A 267 -10.11 -7.87 30.03
CA ILE A 267 -9.79 -7.48 31.40
C ILE A 267 -9.90 -8.71 32.32
N GLY A 268 -8.95 -8.82 33.25
CA GLY A 268 -8.96 -9.88 34.26
C GLY A 268 -8.60 -11.24 33.69
N ILE A 269 -7.59 -11.27 32.85
CA ILE A 269 -6.99 -12.49 32.34
C ILE A 269 -5.93 -12.95 33.36
N GLN A 270 -5.89 -14.23 33.69
CA GLN A 270 -4.84 -14.80 34.56
C GLN A 270 -3.47 -14.64 33.86
N ASP A 271 -2.52 -13.95 34.51
CA ASP A 271 -1.19 -13.76 33.96
C ASP A 271 -0.34 -15.01 34.12
N THR A 272 -0.21 -15.76 33.05
CA THR A 272 0.55 -17.00 32.98
C THR A 272 1.34 -17.09 31.69
N PRO A 273 2.53 -17.72 31.68
CA PRO A 273 3.27 -17.95 30.45
C PRO A 273 2.41 -18.60 29.37
N GLY A 274 2.42 -18.02 28.17
CA GLY A 274 1.65 -18.47 27.01
C GLY A 274 0.23 -17.92 26.88
N VAL A 275 -0.23 -17.05 27.79
CA VAL A 275 -1.58 -16.46 27.71
C VAL A 275 -1.79 -15.65 26.42
N ALA A 276 -0.80 -14.88 25.99
CA ALA A 276 -0.87 -14.15 24.74
C ALA A 276 -1.05 -15.10 23.55
N ASN A 277 -0.30 -16.21 23.50
CA ASN A 277 -0.47 -17.23 22.47
C ASN A 277 -1.90 -17.79 22.44
N LYS A 278 -2.46 -18.12 23.62
CA LYS A 278 -3.84 -18.62 23.71
C LYS A 278 -4.85 -17.62 23.14
N ILE A 279 -4.63 -16.29 23.34
CA ILE A 279 -5.51 -15.23 22.86
C ILE A 279 -5.37 -15.04 21.35
N PHE A 280 -4.16 -14.99 20.82
CA PHE A 280 -3.93 -14.65 19.42
C PHE A 280 -4.00 -15.84 18.46
N SER A 281 -3.74 -17.09 18.91
CA SER A 281 -3.84 -18.27 18.03
C SER A 281 -5.22 -18.46 17.40
N PRO A 282 -6.37 -18.31 18.10
CA PRO A 282 -7.69 -18.39 17.48
C PRO A 282 -7.95 -17.30 16.45
N LEU A 283 -7.35 -16.10 16.64
CA LEU A 283 -7.47 -14.97 15.70
C LEU A 283 -6.62 -15.25 14.45
N ALA A 284 -5.38 -15.70 14.62
CA ALA A 284 -4.50 -16.08 13.54
C ALA A 284 -5.08 -17.21 12.69
N SER A 285 -5.63 -18.26 13.32
CA SER A 285 -6.31 -19.38 12.64
C SER A 285 -7.56 -18.93 11.88
N ALA A 286 -8.18 -17.81 12.28
CA ALA A 286 -9.29 -17.21 11.59
C ALA A 286 -8.85 -16.17 10.52
N ASN A 287 -7.52 -16.02 10.31
CA ASN A 287 -6.91 -15.05 9.40
C ASN A 287 -7.27 -13.59 9.74
N ILE A 288 -7.33 -13.29 11.05
CA ILE A 288 -7.58 -11.94 11.59
C ILE A 288 -6.25 -11.33 11.98
N ASN A 289 -5.93 -10.19 11.37
CA ASN A 289 -4.73 -9.43 11.72
C ASN A 289 -4.95 -8.59 12.98
N VAL A 290 -3.93 -8.48 13.82
CA VAL A 290 -3.95 -7.75 15.09
C VAL A 290 -2.84 -6.71 15.09
N ASP A 291 -3.13 -5.51 15.61
CA ASP A 291 -2.16 -4.41 15.74
C ASP A 291 -2.26 -3.75 17.12
N MET A 292 -1.32 -2.86 17.44
CA MET A 292 -1.25 -2.08 18.69
C MET A 292 -1.48 -2.91 19.96
N ILE A 293 -0.76 -4.01 20.11
CA ILE A 293 -0.89 -4.89 21.29
C ILE A 293 -0.25 -4.24 22.50
N VAL A 294 -1.03 -4.04 23.58
CA VAL A 294 -0.58 -3.50 24.88
C VAL A 294 -1.09 -4.39 26.00
N GLN A 295 -0.17 -4.84 26.85
CA GLN A 295 -0.48 -5.65 28.03
C GLN A 295 -0.15 -4.85 29.30
N ASN A 296 -1.09 -4.81 30.23
CA ASN A 296 -0.92 -4.19 31.55
C ASN A 296 -1.16 -5.24 32.64
N ILE A 297 -0.19 -5.42 33.50
CA ILE A 297 -0.25 -6.34 34.64
C ILE A 297 -0.86 -5.59 35.84
N THR A 298 -1.70 -6.26 36.64
CA THR A 298 -2.22 -5.70 37.89
C THR A 298 -1.13 -5.65 38.96
N ASP A 299 -1.31 -4.79 39.96
CA ASP A 299 -0.31 -4.56 41.01
C ASP A 299 0.07 -5.83 41.79
N ASP A 300 -0.87 -6.79 41.92
CA ASP A 300 -0.63 -8.08 42.55
C ASP A 300 0.04 -9.11 41.64
N GLY A 301 0.30 -8.78 40.37
CA GLY A 301 0.93 -9.65 39.38
C GLY A 301 0.12 -10.88 38.97
N ARG A 302 -1.14 -11.01 39.42
CA ARG A 302 -1.97 -12.21 39.18
C ARG A 302 -2.83 -12.11 37.93
N LEU A 303 -3.27 -10.90 37.63
CA LEU A 303 -4.15 -10.64 36.50
C LEU A 303 -3.49 -9.67 35.52
N THR A 304 -3.93 -9.73 34.29
CA THR A 304 -3.50 -8.83 33.23
C THR A 304 -4.71 -8.31 32.46
N SER A 305 -4.55 -7.15 31.85
CA SER A 305 -5.44 -6.64 30.83
C SER A 305 -4.70 -6.54 29.53
N LEU A 306 -5.30 -7.03 28.44
CA LEU A 306 -4.70 -7.02 27.13
C LEU A 306 -5.57 -6.24 26.18
N THR A 307 -5.00 -5.16 25.64
CA THR A 307 -5.64 -4.29 24.65
C THR A 307 -4.96 -4.48 23.30
N PHE A 308 -5.76 -4.61 22.26
CA PHE A 308 -5.27 -4.68 20.89
C PHE A 308 -6.30 -4.12 19.90
N THR A 309 -5.87 -3.86 18.68
CA THR A 309 -6.76 -3.44 17.60
C THR A 309 -6.87 -4.51 16.52
N VAL A 310 -8.04 -4.55 15.90
CA VAL A 310 -8.35 -5.36 14.71
C VAL A 310 -9.09 -4.47 13.71
N ALA A 311 -9.16 -4.88 12.44
CA ALA A 311 -9.99 -4.17 11.47
C ALA A 311 -11.46 -4.15 11.93
N ASN A 312 -12.14 -3.01 11.76
CA ASN A 312 -13.55 -2.86 12.14
C ASN A 312 -14.45 -3.94 11.50
N SER A 313 -14.16 -4.31 10.24
CA SER A 313 -14.88 -5.36 9.51
C SER A 313 -14.70 -6.77 10.12
N GLU A 314 -13.63 -6.99 10.86
CA GLU A 314 -13.29 -8.29 11.47
C GLU A 314 -13.62 -8.35 12.98
N CYS A 315 -14.00 -7.22 13.57
CA CYS A 315 -14.22 -7.09 15.01
C CYS A 315 -15.21 -8.13 15.56
N GLU A 316 -16.36 -8.31 14.92
CA GLU A 316 -17.39 -9.26 15.37
C GLU A 316 -16.92 -10.71 15.28
N LYS A 317 -16.19 -11.04 14.19
CA LYS A 317 -15.58 -12.34 14.01
C LYS A 317 -14.51 -12.61 15.07
N ALA A 318 -13.67 -11.60 15.38
CA ALA A 318 -12.66 -11.67 16.42
C ALA A 318 -13.28 -11.94 17.79
N VAL A 319 -14.28 -11.16 18.17
CA VAL A 319 -15.00 -11.31 19.46
C VAL A 319 -15.64 -12.70 19.58
N LYS A 320 -16.27 -13.19 18.51
CA LYS A 320 -16.85 -14.54 18.49
C LYS A 320 -15.80 -15.62 18.73
N LYS A 321 -14.62 -15.50 18.07
CA LYS A 321 -13.52 -16.46 18.25
C LYS A 321 -12.95 -16.43 19.66
N LEU A 322 -12.78 -15.25 20.26
CA LEU A 322 -12.32 -15.10 21.63
C LEU A 322 -13.29 -15.69 22.65
N LYS A 323 -14.60 -15.49 22.48
CA LYS A 323 -15.64 -16.07 23.37
C LYS A 323 -15.74 -17.59 23.25
N LEU A 324 -15.41 -18.16 22.10
CA LEU A 324 -15.41 -19.62 21.88
C LEU A 324 -14.09 -20.28 22.31
N SER A 325 -13.06 -19.50 22.59
CA SER A 325 -11.80 -20.02 23.12
C SER A 325 -11.91 -20.30 24.61
N ASN A 326 -11.09 -21.25 25.10
CA ASN A 326 -11.04 -21.60 26.52
C ASN A 326 -10.31 -20.55 27.40
N ILE A 327 -10.30 -19.29 26.98
CA ILE A 327 -9.66 -18.19 27.71
C ILE A 327 -10.65 -17.61 28.70
N LYS A 328 -10.28 -17.62 29.97
CA LYS A 328 -11.06 -16.96 31.02
C LYS A 328 -10.65 -15.49 31.13
N PHE A 329 -11.61 -14.60 31.01
CA PHE A 329 -11.48 -13.16 31.25
C PHE A 329 -12.75 -12.65 31.95
N ASN A 330 -12.60 -11.61 32.77
CA ASN A 330 -13.72 -11.05 33.51
C ASN A 330 -14.63 -10.19 32.62
N LYS A 331 -14.04 -9.43 31.70
CA LYS A 331 -14.79 -8.50 30.85
C LYS A 331 -14.10 -8.29 29.50
N ILE A 332 -14.90 -8.08 28.46
CA ILE A 332 -14.45 -7.61 27.15
C ILE A 332 -15.03 -6.25 26.86
N HIS A 333 -14.16 -5.30 26.55
CA HIS A 333 -14.54 -3.96 26.08
C HIS A 333 -14.23 -3.84 24.60
N ILE A 334 -15.18 -3.26 23.86
CA ILE A 334 -15.06 -3.01 22.42
C ILE A 334 -15.33 -1.53 22.19
N ASP A 335 -14.41 -0.86 21.50
CA ASP A 335 -14.60 0.53 21.07
C ASP A 335 -14.30 0.64 19.57
N LYS A 336 -15.35 0.95 18.80
CA LYS A 336 -15.31 1.19 17.36
C LYS A 336 -15.25 2.69 17.01
N LYS A 337 -15.35 3.58 18.01
CA LYS A 337 -15.33 5.04 17.83
C LYS A 337 -13.95 5.63 18.11
N ILE A 338 -12.94 4.97 17.58
CA ILE A 338 -11.54 5.36 17.71
C ILE A 338 -10.95 5.79 16.36
N SER A 339 -9.89 6.58 16.43
CA SER A 339 -9.01 6.86 15.29
C SER A 339 -7.57 6.65 15.73
N LYS A 340 -6.81 5.93 14.94
CA LYS A 340 -5.37 5.82 15.06
C LYS A 340 -4.74 7.03 14.36
N VAL A 341 -3.91 7.79 15.07
CA VAL A 341 -3.14 8.92 14.54
C VAL A 341 -1.66 8.63 14.74
N SER A 342 -0.89 8.71 13.67
CA SER A 342 0.53 8.36 13.69
C SER A 342 1.39 9.49 13.13
N VAL A 343 2.46 9.79 13.84
CA VAL A 343 3.56 10.67 13.40
C VAL A 343 4.67 9.77 12.89
N ILE A 344 5.20 10.05 11.70
CA ILE A 344 6.14 9.19 10.98
C ILE A 344 7.35 10.01 10.54
N GLY A 345 8.55 9.45 10.68
CA GLY A 345 9.80 10.03 10.20
C GLY A 345 11.02 9.27 10.66
N VAL A 346 11.94 8.97 9.75
CA VAL A 346 13.20 8.26 10.05
C VAL A 346 14.12 9.08 10.97
N GLY A 347 14.01 10.42 10.96
CA GLY A 347 14.77 11.29 11.85
C GLY A 347 14.44 11.10 13.33
N MET A 348 13.34 10.44 13.68
CA MET A 348 12.98 10.16 15.08
C MET A 348 13.92 9.16 15.76
N LYS A 349 14.61 8.29 15.00
CA LYS A 349 15.58 7.32 15.55
C LYS A 349 16.67 7.97 16.41
N SER A 350 17.10 9.17 16.05
CA SER A 350 18.23 9.86 16.67
C SER A 350 17.84 11.10 17.51
N HIS A 351 16.54 11.42 17.61
CA HIS A 351 16.09 12.64 18.24
C HIS A 351 15.08 12.40 19.37
N VAL A 352 15.41 12.89 20.55
CA VAL A 352 14.50 12.90 21.70
C VAL A 352 13.48 14.04 21.58
N GLY A 353 12.31 13.88 22.19
CA GLY A 353 11.33 14.95 22.35
C GLY A 353 10.17 14.95 21.34
N VAL A 354 10.19 14.11 20.30
CA VAL A 354 9.04 13.99 19.36
C VAL A 354 7.80 13.54 20.10
N ALA A 355 7.88 12.48 20.91
CA ALA A 355 6.76 11.99 21.71
C ALA A 355 6.22 13.06 22.68
N LYS A 356 7.12 13.75 23.39
CA LYS A 356 6.75 14.87 24.29
C LYS A 356 5.93 15.92 23.55
N LYS A 357 6.43 16.38 22.40
CA LYS A 357 5.77 17.40 21.57
C LYS A 357 4.39 16.94 21.07
N MET A 358 4.25 15.66 20.70
CA MET A 358 2.98 15.05 20.34
C MET A 358 2.00 15.09 21.50
N PHE A 359 2.40 14.60 22.68
CA PHE A 359 1.53 14.50 23.85
C PHE A 359 1.12 15.87 24.38
N GLU A 360 2.06 16.84 24.47
CA GLU A 360 1.74 18.22 24.83
C GLU A 360 0.74 18.86 23.87
N THR A 361 0.88 18.60 22.57
CA THR A 361 -0.03 19.15 21.56
C THR A 361 -1.43 18.57 21.69
N LEU A 362 -1.55 17.26 21.91
CA LEU A 362 -2.85 16.61 22.12
C LEU A 362 -3.51 17.10 23.41
N ALA A 363 -2.75 17.21 24.52
CA ALA A 363 -3.24 17.71 25.79
C ALA A 363 -3.74 19.16 25.70
N LYS A 364 -2.98 20.07 25.06
CA LYS A 364 -3.39 21.47 24.80
C LYS A 364 -4.69 21.60 24.00
N ASN A 365 -5.07 20.57 23.23
CA ASN A 365 -6.30 20.53 22.47
C ASN A 365 -7.40 19.69 23.15
N ASN A 366 -7.25 19.34 24.44
CA ASN A 366 -8.17 18.50 25.21
C ASN A 366 -8.46 17.13 24.55
N ILE A 367 -7.43 16.52 23.94
CA ILE A 367 -7.54 15.21 23.29
C ILE A 367 -6.92 14.16 24.20
N ASN A 368 -7.76 13.27 24.73
CA ASN A 368 -7.31 12.16 25.55
C ASN A 368 -6.74 11.02 24.69
N ILE A 369 -5.62 10.48 25.13
CA ILE A 369 -4.93 9.33 24.49
C ILE A 369 -5.41 8.07 25.19
N GLN A 370 -5.87 7.08 24.42
CA GLN A 370 -6.36 5.81 24.95
C GLN A 370 -5.29 4.70 24.90
N VAL A 371 -4.45 4.70 23.88
CA VAL A 371 -3.36 3.72 23.67
C VAL A 371 -2.20 4.46 23.01
N ILE A 372 -0.98 4.08 23.35
CA ILE A 372 0.25 4.55 22.72
C ILE A 372 1.01 3.31 22.21
N SER A 373 1.57 3.41 21.01
CA SER A 373 2.50 2.43 20.45
C SER A 373 3.61 3.19 19.72
N THR A 374 4.84 2.76 19.91
CA THR A 374 6.02 3.41 19.32
C THR A 374 6.89 2.39 18.60
N SER A 375 7.52 2.82 17.51
CA SER A 375 8.63 2.14 16.87
C SER A 375 9.77 3.15 16.63
N GLU A 376 10.83 2.75 15.98
CA GLU A 376 11.97 3.65 15.70
C GLU A 376 11.58 4.85 14.82
N ILE A 377 10.61 4.69 13.95
CA ILE A 377 10.21 5.70 12.94
C ILE A 377 8.76 6.14 13.06
N LYS A 378 8.03 5.66 14.08
CA LYS A 378 6.59 5.92 14.22
C LYS A 378 6.17 6.05 15.68
N ILE A 379 5.32 7.03 15.95
CA ILE A 379 4.56 7.15 17.21
C ILE A 379 3.09 7.16 16.86
N SER A 380 2.36 6.17 17.34
CA SER A 380 0.92 6.01 17.10
C SER A 380 0.13 6.17 18.39
N VAL A 381 -0.98 6.87 18.32
CA VAL A 381 -1.93 6.98 19.43
C VAL A 381 -3.34 6.62 18.97
N LEU A 382 -4.12 6.01 19.85
CA LEU A 382 -5.55 5.89 19.68
C LEU A 382 -6.23 7.04 20.43
N ILE A 383 -7.10 7.74 19.75
CA ILE A 383 -7.91 8.83 20.26
C ILE A 383 -9.38 8.62 19.88
N SER A 384 -10.31 9.37 20.47
CA SER A 384 -11.69 9.41 20.01
C SER A 384 -11.78 9.89 18.55
N SER A 385 -12.59 9.23 17.73
CA SER A 385 -12.78 9.58 16.33
C SER A 385 -13.27 11.02 16.11
N GLY A 386 -14.04 11.57 17.04
CA GLY A 386 -14.48 12.97 17.03
C GLY A 386 -13.34 13.98 17.10
N SER A 387 -12.21 13.62 17.71
CA SER A 387 -11.05 14.51 17.90
C SER A 387 -10.04 14.44 16.75
N LYS A 388 -10.20 13.51 15.81
CA LYS A 388 -9.22 13.26 14.74
C LYS A 388 -8.82 14.49 13.94
N LYS A 389 -9.80 15.27 13.47
CA LYS A 389 -9.54 16.45 12.63
C LYS A 389 -8.72 17.51 13.37
N ILE A 390 -9.01 17.73 14.65
CA ILE A 390 -8.27 18.67 15.50
C ILE A 390 -6.85 18.15 15.70
N ALA A 391 -6.69 16.87 16.06
CA ALA A 391 -5.39 16.23 16.25
C ALA A 391 -4.49 16.35 15.01
N LEU A 392 -4.99 15.99 13.82
CA LEU A 392 -4.23 16.06 12.58
C LEU A 392 -3.74 17.47 12.28
N ASN A 393 -4.59 18.49 12.37
CA ASN A 393 -4.22 19.88 12.10
C ASN A 393 -3.22 20.43 13.13
N ALA A 394 -3.43 20.15 14.42
CA ALA A 394 -2.55 20.59 15.48
C ALA A 394 -1.16 19.95 15.38
N LEU A 395 -1.10 18.65 15.17
CA LEU A 395 0.16 17.92 14.99
C LEU A 395 0.88 18.35 13.71
N HIS A 396 0.18 18.49 12.60
CA HIS A 396 0.75 18.96 11.34
C HIS A 396 1.43 20.34 11.50
N LYS A 397 0.75 21.27 12.17
CA LYS A 397 1.29 22.60 12.45
C LYS A 397 2.50 22.54 13.38
N VAL A 398 2.43 21.78 14.49
CA VAL A 398 3.49 21.78 15.51
C VAL A 398 4.79 21.15 15.03
N TYR A 399 4.70 20.20 14.07
CA TYR A 399 5.89 19.63 13.44
C TYR A 399 6.38 20.41 12.21
N GLY A 400 5.73 21.54 11.87
CA GLY A 400 6.15 22.40 10.77
C GLY A 400 5.91 21.82 9.38
N LEU A 401 5.00 20.83 9.26
CA LEU A 401 4.72 20.12 8.01
C LEU A 401 3.93 20.98 6.98
N ASP A 402 3.52 22.17 7.37
CA ASP A 402 2.89 23.19 6.51
C ASP A 402 3.92 24.10 5.82
N LYS A 403 5.20 24.01 6.17
CA LYS A 403 6.29 24.68 5.49
C LYS A 403 6.76 23.85 4.29
N SER A 404 7.30 24.47 3.25
CA SER A 404 7.95 23.75 2.16
C SER A 404 9.21 23.06 2.67
N PHE A 405 9.38 21.82 2.32
CA PHE A 405 10.66 21.11 2.38
C PHE A 405 11.36 21.43 1.06
N ASP A 406 12.05 22.58 0.98
CA ASP A 406 12.96 22.94 -0.11
C ASP A 406 14.36 22.48 0.24
#